data_591e439d4096726b836dcc60932fec25
#
_entry.id   591e439d4096726b836dcc60932fec25
#
_cell.length_a   1.000
_cell.length_b   1.000
_cell.length_c   1.000
_cell.angle_alpha   90.00
_cell.angle_beta   90.00
_cell.angle_gamma   90.00
#
_symmetry.space_group_name_H-M   'P 1'
#
loop_
_entity.id
_entity.type
_entity.pdbx_description
1 polymer ?
#
loop_
_entity_poly.entity_id
_entity_poly.type
_entity_poly.pdbx_seq_one_letter_code
_entity_poly.pdbx_strand_id
1 'polypeptide(L)'
;MRAVAALLFLGLAACDEPPPPATLQATPAKFVGTWDVSLDDCKAGRGGSTVIVTADEVLFSDSHLAVTGALPDGANAARVDGHFKTEMAEWDGSIRLELADGGRTLNVVNGSTMTPRVKCP
;
A
#
# COMPACT_ATOMS: atom_id res chain seq x y z
N MET A 1 22.59 -12.98 63.51
CA MET A 1 22.52 -11.78 62.66
C MET A 1 22.43 -12.18 61.22
N ARG A 2 21.30 -12.00 60.69
CA ARG A 2 21.05 -12.44 59.29
C ARG A 2 20.51 -11.24 58.51
N ALA A 3 21.30 -10.77 57.59
CA ALA A 3 20.84 -9.77 56.64
C ALA A 3 19.99 -10.48 55.60
N VAL A 4 18.72 -10.17 55.59
CA VAL A 4 17.81 -10.58 54.50
C VAL A 4 17.97 -9.57 53.41
N ALA A 5 18.63 -9.97 52.32
CA ALA A 5 18.66 -9.19 51.11
C ALA A 5 17.30 -9.33 50.43
N ALA A 6 16.48 -8.31 50.54
CA ALA A 6 15.27 -8.25 49.74
C ALA A 6 15.68 -7.93 48.28
N LEU A 7 15.64 -8.94 47.46
CA LEU A 7 15.72 -8.76 46.00
C LEU A 7 14.42 -8.07 45.55
N LEU A 8 14.49 -6.77 45.36
CA LEU A 8 13.49 -6.05 44.62
C LEU A 8 13.65 -6.43 43.16
N PHE A 9 12.81 -7.35 42.71
CA PHE A 9 12.57 -7.49 41.26
C PHE A 9 11.78 -6.28 40.81
N LEU A 10 12.46 -5.28 40.28
CA LEU A 10 11.83 -4.31 39.45
C LEU A 10 11.44 -5.03 38.18
N GLY A 11 10.17 -5.43 38.09
CA GLY A 11 9.57 -5.84 36.84
C GLY A 11 9.62 -4.64 35.91
N LEU A 12 10.52 -4.66 34.96
CA LEU A 12 10.45 -3.77 33.83
C LEU A 12 9.12 -4.12 33.13
N ALA A 13 8.12 -3.25 33.34
CA ALA A 13 6.97 -3.25 32.46
C ALA A 13 7.51 -2.91 31.08
N ALA A 14 7.60 -3.92 30.21
CA ALA A 14 7.86 -3.70 28.81
C ALA A 14 6.79 -2.73 28.33
N CYS A 15 7.19 -1.54 27.89
CA CYS A 15 6.29 -0.68 27.15
C CYS A 15 5.83 -1.51 25.95
N ASP A 16 4.53 -1.84 25.92
CA ASP A 16 3.92 -2.49 24.78
C ASP A 16 3.91 -1.50 23.63
N GLU A 17 5.02 -1.41 22.93
CA GLU A 17 5.02 -0.78 21.63
C GLU A 17 4.20 -1.69 20.70
N PRO A 18 3.22 -1.13 19.97
CA PRO A 18 2.52 -1.94 18.96
C PRO A 18 3.57 -2.53 18.03
N PRO A 19 3.48 -3.82 17.69
CA PRO A 19 4.40 -4.43 16.75
C PRO A 19 4.40 -3.64 15.45
N PRO A 20 5.56 -3.45 14.78
CA PRO A 20 5.61 -2.81 13.49
C PRO A 20 4.68 -3.55 12.51
N PRO A 21 4.03 -2.84 11.57
CA PRO A 21 3.16 -3.49 10.58
C PRO A 21 3.94 -4.58 9.85
N ALA A 22 3.35 -5.77 9.75
CA ALA A 22 3.95 -6.87 9.03
C ALA A 22 3.98 -6.56 7.53
N THR A 23 5.11 -6.83 6.89
CA THR A 23 5.22 -6.77 5.43
C THR A 23 4.39 -7.91 4.82
N LEU A 24 3.50 -7.56 3.92
CA LEU A 24 2.69 -8.50 3.15
C LEU A 24 3.41 -8.85 1.85
N GLN A 25 3.11 -10.02 1.28
CA GLN A 25 3.64 -10.43 -0.02
C GLN A 25 2.76 -9.95 -1.18
N ALA A 26 1.58 -9.46 -0.88
CA ALA A 26 0.59 -9.04 -1.86
C ALA A 26 -0.01 -7.68 -1.48
N THR A 27 -0.58 -7.02 -2.47
CA THR A 27 -1.37 -5.81 -2.26
C THR A 27 -2.59 -6.14 -1.39
N PRO A 28 -2.87 -5.35 -0.34
CA PRO A 28 -4.07 -5.57 0.47
C PRO A 28 -5.35 -5.50 -0.37
N ALA A 29 -6.28 -6.40 -0.08
CA ALA A 29 -7.51 -6.59 -0.84
C ALA A 29 -8.35 -5.32 -0.99
N LYS A 30 -8.31 -4.41 -0.02
CA LYS A 30 -9.05 -3.15 -0.06
C LYS A 30 -8.66 -2.20 -1.20
N PHE A 31 -7.48 -2.36 -1.77
CA PHE A 31 -7.01 -1.58 -2.92
C PHE A 31 -7.30 -2.25 -4.25
N VAL A 32 -7.67 -3.52 -4.25
CA VAL A 32 -7.89 -4.31 -5.45
C VAL A 32 -9.13 -3.82 -6.20
N GLY A 33 -8.97 -3.58 -7.48
CA GLY A 33 -10.04 -3.12 -8.36
C GLY A 33 -9.51 -2.37 -9.56
N THR A 34 -10.43 -1.87 -10.34
CA THR A 34 -10.15 -0.97 -11.46
C THR A 34 -10.51 0.45 -11.03
N TRP A 35 -9.62 1.38 -11.29
CA TRP A 35 -9.71 2.76 -10.85
C TRP A 35 -9.45 3.70 -12.03
N ASP A 36 -10.23 4.75 -12.15
CA ASP A 36 -10.04 5.75 -13.20
C ASP A 36 -10.36 7.16 -12.70
N VAL A 37 -9.99 8.18 -13.45
CA VAL A 37 -10.13 9.58 -13.03
C VAL A 37 -11.58 10.04 -12.96
N SER A 38 -12.49 9.35 -13.67
CA SER A 38 -13.93 9.61 -13.60
C SER A 38 -14.74 8.34 -13.92
N LEU A 39 -16.02 8.36 -13.58
CA LEU A 39 -16.92 7.27 -13.94
C LEU A 39 -17.13 7.16 -15.46
N ASP A 40 -17.04 8.27 -16.19
CA ASP A 40 -17.10 8.25 -17.65
C ASP A 40 -15.90 7.54 -18.26
N ASP A 41 -14.71 7.75 -17.71
CA ASP A 41 -13.50 7.03 -18.10
C ASP A 41 -13.60 5.54 -17.77
N CYS A 42 -14.20 5.19 -16.63
CA CYS A 42 -14.52 3.79 -16.32
C CYS A 42 -15.39 3.11 -17.38
N LYS A 43 -16.40 3.82 -17.87
CA LYS A 43 -17.32 3.30 -18.92
C LYS A 43 -16.64 3.17 -20.27
N ALA A 44 -15.70 4.05 -20.58
CA ALA A 44 -14.94 4.00 -21.82
C ALA A 44 -14.01 2.78 -21.89
N GLY A 45 -13.79 2.10 -20.77
CA GLY A 45 -12.88 0.98 -20.67
C GLY A 45 -11.44 1.40 -20.44
N ARG A 46 -10.54 0.43 -20.51
CA ARG A 46 -9.12 0.67 -20.22
C ARG A 46 -8.50 1.70 -21.15
N GLY A 47 -8.03 2.80 -20.59
CA GLY A 47 -7.40 3.93 -21.31
C GLY A 47 -6.16 4.44 -20.59
N GLY A 48 -5.69 5.64 -20.98
CA GLY A 48 -4.44 6.23 -20.51
C GLY A 48 -4.40 6.57 -19.02
N SER A 49 -5.56 6.71 -18.38
CA SER A 49 -5.65 7.05 -16.95
C SER A 49 -6.07 5.87 -16.06
N THR A 50 -6.43 4.74 -16.65
CA THR A 50 -6.90 3.56 -15.92
C THR A 50 -5.76 2.92 -15.12
N VAL A 51 -6.03 2.60 -13.86
CA VAL A 51 -5.16 1.79 -13.02
C VAL A 51 -5.91 0.54 -12.57
N ILE A 52 -5.30 -0.61 -12.77
CA ILE A 52 -5.84 -1.89 -12.32
C ILE A 52 -4.93 -2.42 -11.23
N VAL A 53 -5.49 -2.60 -10.05
CA VAL A 53 -4.79 -3.15 -8.89
C VAL A 53 -5.27 -4.57 -8.65
N THR A 54 -4.33 -5.50 -8.66
CA THR A 54 -4.55 -6.90 -8.27
C THR A 54 -3.68 -7.24 -7.07
N ALA A 55 -3.79 -8.46 -6.58
CA ALA A 55 -2.97 -8.90 -5.45
C ALA A 55 -1.46 -8.83 -5.75
N ASP A 56 -1.06 -9.10 -6.98
CA ASP A 56 0.33 -9.26 -7.39
C ASP A 56 0.81 -8.26 -8.46
N GLU A 57 -0.07 -7.39 -8.94
CA GLU A 57 0.28 -6.41 -9.96
C GLU A 57 -0.45 -5.08 -9.77
N VAL A 58 0.18 -4.01 -10.20
CA VAL A 58 -0.47 -2.73 -10.45
C VAL A 58 -0.22 -2.34 -11.90
N LEU A 59 -1.29 -2.27 -12.68
CA LEU A 59 -1.22 -2.00 -14.11
C LEU A 59 -1.56 -0.55 -14.39
N PHE A 60 -0.62 0.15 -14.99
CA PHE A 60 -0.79 1.49 -15.56
C PHE A 60 -0.91 1.37 -17.08
N SER A 61 -1.22 2.46 -17.76
CA SER A 61 -1.33 2.45 -19.23
C SER A 61 -0.01 2.16 -19.95
N ASP A 62 1.10 2.60 -19.40
CA ASP A 62 2.43 2.56 -20.01
C ASP A 62 3.46 1.75 -19.22
N SER A 63 3.07 1.24 -18.07
CA SER A 63 3.95 0.47 -17.20
C SER A 63 3.18 -0.52 -16.35
N HIS A 64 3.87 -1.49 -15.80
CA HIS A 64 3.28 -2.31 -14.76
C HIS A 64 4.27 -2.52 -13.61
N LEU A 65 3.71 -2.69 -12.43
CA LEU A 65 4.43 -3.02 -11.22
C LEU A 65 4.11 -4.47 -10.84
N ALA A 66 5.09 -5.34 -10.92
CA ALA A 66 5.00 -6.67 -10.33
C ALA A 66 5.26 -6.55 -8.82
N VAL A 67 4.25 -6.80 -8.01
CA VAL A 67 4.30 -6.59 -6.56
C VAL A 67 5.14 -7.67 -5.90
N THR A 68 6.14 -7.27 -5.14
CA THR A 68 6.97 -8.15 -4.32
C THR A 68 6.69 -8.03 -2.83
N GLY A 69 6.09 -6.93 -2.42
CA GLY A 69 5.71 -6.71 -1.03
C GLY A 69 4.82 -5.49 -0.86
N ALA A 70 4.16 -5.43 0.27
CA ALA A 70 3.37 -4.28 0.67
C ALA A 70 3.53 -4.03 2.17
N LEU A 71 3.66 -2.78 2.54
CA LEU A 71 3.73 -2.35 3.93
C LEU A 71 2.51 -1.49 4.25
N PRO A 72 1.54 -2.02 5.01
CA PRO A 72 0.41 -1.21 5.45
C PRO A 72 0.86 -0.01 6.28
N ASP A 73 0.22 1.12 6.07
CA ASP A 73 0.45 2.36 6.79
C ASP A 73 -0.88 2.94 7.26
N GLY A 74 -1.31 2.49 8.43
CA GLY A 74 -2.64 2.77 8.93
C GLY A 74 -3.75 1.98 8.22
N ALA A 75 -5.01 2.38 8.46
CA ALA A 75 -6.16 1.64 7.95
C ALA A 75 -6.41 1.83 6.45
N ASN A 76 -5.95 2.93 5.87
CA ASN A 76 -6.36 3.37 4.54
C ASN A 76 -5.21 3.53 3.55
N ALA A 77 -4.00 3.18 3.92
CA ALA A 77 -2.85 3.34 3.05
C ALA A 77 -1.89 2.15 3.11
N ALA A 78 -1.09 1.99 2.07
CA ALA A 78 0.02 1.05 2.03
C ALA A 78 1.10 1.52 1.05
N ARG A 79 2.35 1.24 1.38
CA ARG A 79 3.44 1.27 0.41
C ARG A 79 3.47 -0.07 -0.31
N VAL A 80 3.51 -0.05 -1.61
CA VAL A 80 3.61 -1.25 -2.45
C VAL A 80 4.94 -1.23 -3.15
N ASP A 81 5.73 -2.26 -2.90
CA ASP A 81 7.06 -2.42 -3.48
C ASP A 81 7.01 -3.45 -4.60
N GLY A 82 7.84 -3.28 -5.61
CA GLY A 82 7.92 -4.25 -6.67
C GLY A 82 8.90 -3.87 -7.77
N HIS A 83 8.72 -4.57 -8.87
CA HIS A 83 9.52 -4.38 -10.07
C HIS A 83 8.69 -3.71 -11.15
N PHE A 84 9.11 -2.49 -11.53
CA PHE A 84 8.51 -1.75 -12.62
C PHE A 84 9.05 -2.19 -13.96
N LYS A 85 8.17 -2.27 -14.93
CA LYS A 85 8.50 -2.55 -16.32
C LYS A 85 7.74 -1.65 -17.27
N THR A 86 8.47 -1.02 -18.18
CA THR A 86 7.95 -0.36 -19.37
C THR A 86 8.50 -1.05 -20.61
N GLU A 87 8.15 -0.58 -21.80
CA GLU A 87 8.73 -1.10 -23.04
C GLU A 87 10.26 -0.87 -23.14
N MET A 88 10.77 0.15 -22.45
CA MET A 88 12.15 0.60 -22.60
C MET A 88 13.02 0.41 -21.36
N ALA A 89 12.43 0.16 -20.19
CA ALA A 89 13.17 0.14 -18.93
C ALA A 89 12.54 -0.78 -17.89
N GLU A 90 13.34 -1.24 -16.96
CA GLU A 90 12.93 -1.99 -15.79
C GLU A 90 13.70 -1.45 -14.57
N TRP A 91 13.03 -1.33 -13.44
CA TRP A 91 13.65 -0.90 -12.19
C TRP A 91 12.83 -1.36 -10.98
N ASP A 92 13.48 -1.50 -9.85
CA ASP A 92 12.80 -1.73 -8.57
C ASP A 92 12.34 -0.39 -7.98
N GLY A 93 11.17 -0.37 -7.43
CA GLY A 93 10.61 0.83 -6.84
C GLY A 93 9.36 0.58 -6.03
N SER A 94 8.76 1.64 -5.57
CA SER A 94 7.55 1.59 -4.77
C SER A 94 6.59 2.71 -5.12
N ILE A 95 5.32 2.46 -4.83
CA ILE A 95 4.25 3.44 -4.87
C ILE A 95 3.52 3.43 -3.54
N ARG A 96 2.79 4.51 -3.27
CA ARG A 96 1.87 4.57 -2.14
C ARG A 96 0.44 4.56 -2.66
N LEU A 97 -0.38 3.71 -2.07
CA LEU A 97 -1.82 3.66 -2.31
C LEU A 97 -2.54 4.17 -1.07
N GLU A 98 -3.46 5.10 -1.25
CA GLU A 98 -4.25 5.69 -0.18
C GLU A 98 -5.73 5.70 -0.57
N LEU A 99 -6.56 5.11 0.30
CA LEU A 99 -8.00 5.21 0.13
C LEU A 99 -8.53 6.47 0.81
N ALA A 100 -9.46 7.12 0.17
CA ALA A 100 -10.21 8.27 0.67
C ALA A 100 -11.70 8.10 0.39
N ASP A 101 -12.51 8.97 0.95
CA ASP A 101 -13.96 9.01 0.70
C ASP A 101 -14.64 7.65 0.92
N GLY A 102 -14.37 7.02 2.08
CA GLY A 102 -14.96 5.73 2.43
C GLY A 102 -14.55 4.57 1.51
N GLY A 103 -13.37 4.67 0.90
CA GLY A 103 -12.84 3.65 -0.02
C GLY A 103 -13.28 3.81 -1.47
N ARG A 104 -13.96 4.89 -1.81
CA ARG A 104 -14.42 5.16 -3.19
C ARG A 104 -13.38 5.85 -4.05
N THR A 105 -12.39 6.46 -3.42
CA THR A 105 -11.30 7.15 -4.09
C THR A 105 -9.99 6.49 -3.74
N LEU A 106 -9.14 6.28 -4.74
CA LEU A 106 -7.77 5.82 -4.57
C LEU A 106 -6.83 6.94 -5.02
N ASN A 107 -5.97 7.36 -4.10
CA ASN A 107 -4.83 8.21 -4.44
C ASN A 107 -3.64 7.32 -4.72
N VAL A 108 -3.13 7.37 -5.94
CA VAL A 108 -1.90 6.70 -6.32
C VAL A 108 -0.78 7.72 -6.27
N VAL A 109 0.15 7.51 -5.36
CA VAL A 109 1.30 8.41 -5.16
C VAL A 109 2.54 7.73 -5.71
N ASN A 110 3.13 8.33 -6.72
CA ASN A 110 4.39 7.88 -7.32
C ASN A 110 5.39 9.04 -7.30
N GLY A 111 6.36 8.96 -6.39
CA GLY A 111 7.25 10.07 -6.13
C GLY A 111 6.50 11.30 -5.62
N SER A 112 6.62 12.43 -6.31
CA SER A 112 5.91 13.66 -6.00
C SER A 112 4.56 13.80 -6.69
N THR A 113 4.20 12.84 -7.54
CA THR A 113 2.95 12.87 -8.31
C THR A 113 1.87 12.11 -7.57
N MET A 114 0.73 12.75 -7.37
CA MET A 114 -0.46 12.13 -6.80
C MET A 114 -1.62 12.32 -7.77
N THR A 115 -2.28 11.23 -8.14
CA THR A 115 -3.45 11.27 -9.01
C THR A 115 -4.61 10.55 -8.32
N PRO A 116 -5.68 11.27 -7.95
CA PRO A 116 -6.89 10.66 -7.40
C PRO A 116 -7.69 9.97 -8.49
N ARG A 117 -8.26 8.81 -8.15
CA ARG A 117 -9.12 8.02 -9.04
C ARG A 117 -10.32 7.51 -8.27
N VAL A 118 -11.43 7.34 -8.98
CA VAL A 118 -12.64 6.73 -8.43
C VAL A 118 -12.67 5.25 -8.77
N LYS A 119 -13.35 4.48 -7.93
CA LYS A 119 -13.53 3.05 -8.17
C LYS A 119 -14.52 2.83 -9.30
N CYS A 120 -14.11 2.06 -10.29
CA CYS A 120 -14.99 1.63 -11.38
C CYS A 120 -15.95 0.55 -10.88
N PRO A 121 -17.23 0.60 -11.31
CA PRO A 121 -18.21 -0.43 -10.97
C PRO A 121 -17.86 -1.79 -11.57
#